data_757bbad3542e6b97e7a271c234757fd4
#
_entry.id   757bbad3542e6b97e7a271c234757fd4
#
_cell.length_a   1.000
_cell.length_b   1.000
_cell.length_c   1.000
_cell.angle_alpha   90.00
_cell.angle_beta   90.00
_cell.angle_gamma   90.00
#
_symmetry.space_group_name_H-M   'P 1'
#
loop_
_entity.id
_entity.type
_entity.pdbx_description
1 polymer ?
#
loop_
_entity_poly.entity_id
_entity_poly.type
_entity_poly.pdbx_seq_one_letter_code
_entity_poly.pdbx_strand_id
1 'polypeptide(L)'
;PPARSFRLRTGGKPSRRLTGLRALYFSYLYKVGALRKKPQYMSYAVREDIRKLDKRIEQAAFIFKNHIEDRGQLAAIRQKAEDAIAVLLKQRQKLYRCEPGSLQIAVLTGKLKELRRTVGLYRNIEIHSMEIEQRLQAARREQQEQKEQKQEKNNRSHDRER
;
A
#
# COMPACT_ATOMS: atom_id res chain seq x y z
N PRO A 1 -17.82 -16.32 -0.50
CA PRO A 1 -17.69 -15.47 0.69
C PRO A 1 -18.00 -14.03 0.31
N PRO A 2 -18.86 -13.31 1.10
CA PRO A 2 -19.25 -11.96 0.77
C PRO A 2 -18.03 -11.05 0.77
N ALA A 3 -17.92 -10.22 -0.28
CA ALA A 3 -16.89 -9.21 -0.38
C ALA A 3 -16.95 -8.30 0.86
N ARG A 4 -15.92 -8.33 1.69
CA ARG A 4 -15.81 -7.44 2.84
C ARG A 4 -15.72 -6.01 2.34
N SER A 5 -16.79 -5.23 2.57
CA SER A 5 -16.78 -3.81 2.27
C SER A 5 -15.88 -3.09 3.28
N PHE A 6 -14.71 -2.70 2.83
CA PHE A 6 -13.79 -1.90 3.64
C PHE A 6 -14.19 -0.43 3.55
N ARG A 7 -14.66 0.14 4.64
CA ARG A 7 -14.84 1.59 4.78
C ARG A 7 -13.54 2.19 5.30
N LEU A 8 -12.78 2.82 4.42
CA LEU A 8 -11.75 3.76 4.85
C LEU A 8 -12.45 4.88 5.63
N ARG A 9 -12.30 4.90 6.96
CA ARG A 9 -12.69 6.05 7.77
C ARG A 9 -11.73 7.20 7.46
N THR A 10 -12.05 7.95 6.41
CA THR A 10 -11.46 9.27 6.18
C THR A 10 -12.08 10.21 7.20
N GLY A 11 -11.57 10.21 8.42
CA GLY A 11 -11.97 11.19 9.43
C GLY A 11 -11.50 12.56 8.99
N GLY A 12 -12.40 13.38 8.45
CA GLY A 12 -12.10 14.75 8.06
C GLY A 12 -12.75 15.15 6.74
N LYS A 13 -13.15 16.39 6.65
CA LYS A 13 -13.85 17.03 5.53
C LYS A 13 -13.32 16.64 4.15
N PRO A 14 -14.17 16.38 3.13
CA PRO A 14 -13.82 15.76 1.85
C PRO A 14 -13.17 16.70 0.82
N SER A 15 -12.21 17.54 1.19
CA SER A 15 -11.68 18.53 0.24
C SER A 15 -10.17 18.53 0.00
N ARG A 16 -9.38 17.66 0.64
CA ARG A 16 -7.96 17.58 0.30
C ARG A 16 -7.72 16.56 -0.80
N ARG A 17 -7.22 17.02 -1.95
CA ARG A 17 -6.70 16.13 -3.00
C ARG A 17 -5.69 15.18 -2.37
N LEU A 18 -5.89 13.89 -2.59
CA LEU A 18 -4.93 12.87 -2.20
C LEU A 18 -3.71 12.98 -3.12
N THR A 19 -2.52 13.01 -2.55
CA THR A 19 -1.23 13.10 -3.25
C THR A 19 -0.32 11.93 -2.85
N GLY A 20 0.72 11.71 -3.63
CA GLY A 20 1.78 10.75 -3.33
C GLY A 20 1.29 9.31 -3.13
N LEU A 21 1.84 8.61 -2.16
CA LEU A 21 1.50 7.22 -1.85
C LEU A 21 0.02 7.02 -1.49
N ARG A 22 -0.61 8.00 -0.85
CA ARG A 22 -2.03 7.91 -0.51
C ARG A 22 -2.91 7.88 -1.76
N ALA A 23 -2.61 8.72 -2.75
CA ALA A 23 -3.31 8.72 -4.04
C ALA A 23 -3.07 7.42 -4.80
N LEU A 24 -1.84 6.90 -4.78
CA LEU A 24 -1.44 5.66 -5.43
C LEU A 24 -2.25 4.47 -4.89
N TYR A 25 -2.26 4.27 -3.58
CA TYR A 25 -3.00 3.17 -2.95
C TYR A 25 -4.51 3.31 -3.08
N PHE A 26 -5.03 4.53 -2.98
CA PHE A 26 -6.45 4.79 -3.23
C PHE A 26 -6.86 4.41 -4.65
N SER A 27 -6.09 4.82 -5.64
CA SER A 27 -6.32 4.49 -7.06
C SER A 27 -6.26 2.98 -7.30
N TYR A 28 -5.32 2.29 -6.67
CA TYR A 28 -5.20 0.85 -6.73
C TYR A 28 -6.43 0.16 -6.14
N LEU A 29 -6.81 0.47 -4.91
CA LEU A 29 -7.97 -0.12 -4.23
C LEU A 29 -9.27 0.15 -4.98
N TYR A 30 -9.39 1.33 -5.61
CA TYR A 30 -10.53 1.66 -6.46
C TYR A 30 -10.57 0.79 -7.73
N LYS A 31 -9.42 0.57 -8.38
CA LYS A 31 -9.32 -0.27 -9.60
C LYS A 31 -9.58 -1.74 -9.32
N VAL A 32 -9.09 -2.27 -8.20
CA VAL A 32 -9.34 -3.67 -7.80
C VAL A 32 -10.76 -3.89 -7.24
N GLY A 33 -11.56 -2.83 -7.16
CA GLY A 33 -12.97 -2.92 -6.71
C GLY A 33 -13.14 -2.98 -5.20
N ALA A 34 -12.06 -2.90 -4.41
CA ALA A 34 -12.15 -2.94 -2.95
C ALA A 34 -12.95 -1.78 -2.34
N LEU A 35 -13.03 -0.65 -3.03
CA LEU A 35 -13.79 0.55 -2.63
C LEU A 35 -15.14 0.69 -3.35
N ARG A 36 -15.50 -0.23 -4.22
CA ARG A 36 -16.75 -0.17 -5.01
C ARG A 36 -17.75 -1.22 -4.53
N LYS A 37 -19.03 -0.87 -4.60
CA LYS A 37 -20.13 -1.82 -4.31
C LYS A 37 -20.31 -2.90 -5.39
N LYS A 38 -19.89 -2.63 -6.64
CA LYS A 38 -19.98 -3.58 -7.76
C LYS A 38 -18.58 -3.82 -8.31
N PRO A 39 -18.14 -5.10 -8.45
CA PRO A 39 -16.87 -5.41 -9.09
C PRO A 39 -16.95 -5.01 -10.56
N GLN A 40 -15.97 -4.25 -11.04
CA GLN A 40 -15.76 -4.06 -12.48
C GLN A 40 -15.04 -5.29 -13.04
N TYR A 41 -15.16 -5.48 -14.38
CA TYR A 41 -14.37 -6.47 -15.07
C TYR A 41 -12.89 -6.28 -14.75
N MET A 42 -12.28 -7.31 -14.20
CA MET A 42 -10.89 -7.29 -13.78
C MET A 42 -10.08 -8.19 -14.68
N SER A 43 -8.93 -7.69 -15.17
CA SER A 43 -7.96 -8.49 -15.89
C SER A 43 -7.45 -9.66 -15.03
N TYR A 44 -6.93 -10.72 -15.67
CA TYR A 44 -6.38 -11.89 -14.95
C TYR A 44 -5.31 -11.51 -13.93
N ALA A 45 -4.42 -10.57 -14.29
CA ALA A 45 -3.37 -10.07 -13.42
C ALA A 45 -3.90 -9.42 -12.13
N VAL A 46 -5.06 -8.74 -12.22
CA VAL A 46 -5.71 -8.13 -11.06
C VAL A 46 -6.38 -9.19 -10.16
N ARG A 47 -6.83 -10.31 -10.72
CA ARG A 47 -7.42 -11.41 -9.92
C ARG A 47 -6.40 -12.09 -9.03
N GLU A 48 -5.16 -12.22 -9.45
CA GLU A 48 -4.08 -12.73 -8.59
C GLU A 48 -3.81 -11.82 -7.39
N ASP A 49 -4.02 -10.52 -7.55
CA ASP A 49 -3.81 -9.55 -6.48
C ASP A 49 -4.90 -9.58 -5.41
N ILE A 50 -6.09 -10.10 -5.72
CA ILE A 50 -7.17 -10.23 -4.73
C ILE A 50 -6.73 -11.10 -3.54
N ARG A 51 -5.93 -12.13 -3.78
CA ARG A 51 -5.36 -12.98 -2.71
C ARG A 51 -4.41 -12.23 -1.77
N LYS A 52 -3.83 -11.13 -2.25
CA LYS A 52 -2.93 -10.26 -1.49
C LYS A 52 -3.63 -9.00 -1.00
N LEU A 53 -4.93 -8.87 -1.25
CA LEU A 53 -5.72 -7.66 -1.01
C LEU A 53 -5.72 -7.26 0.47
N ASP A 54 -5.85 -8.21 1.38
CA ASP A 54 -5.86 -7.93 2.83
C ASP A 54 -4.57 -7.22 3.26
N LYS A 55 -3.42 -7.69 2.77
CA LYS A 55 -2.12 -7.03 3.04
C LYS A 55 -2.04 -5.63 2.45
N ARG A 56 -2.60 -5.42 1.25
CA ARG A 56 -2.63 -4.10 0.61
C ARG A 56 -3.56 -3.13 1.34
N ILE A 57 -4.67 -3.63 1.88
CA ILE A 57 -5.59 -2.85 2.71
C ILE A 57 -4.91 -2.43 4.02
N GLU A 58 -4.17 -3.34 4.69
CA GLU A 58 -3.38 -3.03 5.88
C GLU A 58 -2.35 -1.93 5.59
N GLN A 59 -1.63 -2.02 4.46
CA GLN A 59 -0.67 -1.01 4.02
C GLN A 59 -1.34 0.34 3.75
N ALA A 60 -2.47 0.34 3.05
CA ALA A 60 -3.24 1.55 2.78
C ALA A 60 -3.71 2.21 4.08
N ALA A 61 -4.30 1.44 4.99
CA ALA A 61 -4.75 1.92 6.28
C ALA A 61 -3.60 2.56 7.08
N PHE A 62 -2.41 1.95 7.04
CA PHE A 62 -1.22 2.48 7.68
C PHE A 62 -0.76 3.82 7.06
N ILE A 63 -0.68 3.91 5.72
CA ILE A 63 -0.30 5.13 4.99
C ILE A 63 -1.28 6.27 5.30
N PHE A 64 -2.59 5.98 5.29
CA PHE A 64 -3.61 6.97 5.59
C PHE A 64 -3.57 7.44 7.05
N LYS A 65 -3.41 6.51 8.00
CA LYS A 65 -3.33 6.82 9.44
C LYS A 65 -2.14 7.72 9.78
N ASN A 66 -1.00 7.47 9.15
CA ASN A 66 0.24 8.19 9.44
C ASN A 66 0.49 9.37 8.49
N HIS A 67 -0.47 9.70 7.60
CA HIS A 67 -0.39 10.80 6.64
C HIS A 67 0.89 10.77 5.79
N ILE A 68 1.35 9.58 5.39
CA ILE A 68 2.55 9.39 4.58
C ILE A 68 2.23 9.76 3.13
N GLU A 69 2.96 10.71 2.57
CA GLU A 69 2.74 11.21 1.21
C GLU A 69 3.78 10.70 0.23
N ASP A 70 5.02 10.57 0.65
CA ASP A 70 6.11 10.15 -0.21
C ASP A 70 6.95 9.00 0.37
N ARG A 71 7.81 8.42 -0.47
CA ARG A 71 8.71 7.34 -0.08
C ARG A 71 9.85 7.81 0.83
N GLY A 72 10.21 9.08 0.74
CA GLY A 72 11.25 9.67 1.60
C GLY A 72 10.78 9.72 3.06
N GLN A 73 9.53 10.15 3.29
CA GLN A 73 8.93 10.12 4.63
C GLN A 73 8.87 8.69 5.17
N LEU A 74 8.48 7.73 4.33
CA LEU A 74 8.42 6.31 4.71
C LEU A 74 9.80 5.79 5.11
N ALA A 75 10.84 6.10 4.31
CA ALA A 75 12.22 5.71 4.60
C ALA A 75 12.74 6.33 5.91
N ALA A 76 12.44 7.61 6.16
CA ALA A 76 12.80 8.28 7.40
C ALA A 76 12.14 7.64 8.64
N ILE A 77 10.85 7.29 8.54
CA ILE A 77 10.14 6.60 9.62
C ILE A 77 10.71 5.20 9.84
N ARG A 78 11.02 4.48 8.77
CA ARG A 78 11.68 3.17 8.84
C ARG A 78 13.03 3.27 9.54
N GLN A 79 13.87 4.23 9.18
CA GLN A 79 15.19 4.42 9.79
C GLN A 79 15.06 4.66 11.29
N LYS A 80 14.16 5.54 11.73
CA LYS A 80 13.89 5.77 13.15
C LYS A 80 13.49 4.49 13.89
N ALA A 81 12.70 3.64 13.26
CA ALA A 81 12.29 2.36 13.86
C ALA A 81 13.46 1.36 13.92
N GLU A 82 14.33 1.34 12.92
CA GLU A 82 15.55 0.51 12.89
C GLU A 82 16.54 0.98 13.98
N ASP A 83 16.71 2.28 14.14
CA ASP A 83 17.53 2.86 15.22
C ASP A 83 16.99 2.52 16.61
N ALA A 84 15.67 2.60 16.81
CA ALA A 84 15.03 2.18 18.04
C ALA A 84 15.24 0.69 18.34
N ILE A 85 15.19 -0.17 17.32
CA ILE A 85 15.50 -1.60 17.46
C ILE A 85 16.94 -1.78 17.93
N ALA A 86 17.91 -1.05 17.37
CA ALA A 86 19.31 -1.15 17.75
C ALA A 86 19.53 -0.76 19.21
N VAL A 87 18.86 0.31 19.69
CA VAL A 87 18.91 0.73 21.09
C VAL A 87 18.32 -0.32 22.01
N LEU A 88 17.12 -0.84 21.69
CA LEU A 88 16.47 -1.86 22.52
C LEU A 88 17.24 -3.18 22.54
N LEU A 89 17.92 -3.55 21.48
CA LEU A 89 18.81 -4.72 21.46
C LEU A 89 19.98 -4.57 22.42
N LYS A 90 20.63 -3.40 22.42
CA LYS A 90 21.74 -3.10 23.37
C LYS A 90 21.23 -3.15 24.80
N GLN A 91 20.07 -2.55 25.10
CA GLN A 91 19.47 -2.58 26.43
C GLN A 91 19.16 -4.01 26.88
N ARG A 92 18.53 -4.82 26.00
CA ARG A 92 18.23 -6.21 26.29
C ARG A 92 19.49 -7.03 26.53
N GLN A 93 20.53 -6.82 25.72
CA GLN A 93 21.82 -7.51 25.90
C GLN A 93 22.49 -7.16 27.23
N LYS A 94 22.39 -5.89 27.66
CA LYS A 94 22.88 -5.46 28.98
C LYS A 94 22.13 -6.16 30.14
N LEU A 95 20.78 -6.23 30.02
CA LEU A 95 19.96 -6.92 31.03
C LEU A 95 20.28 -8.41 31.13
N TYR A 96 20.49 -9.09 29.99
CA TYR A 96 20.92 -10.51 30.03
C TYR A 96 22.23 -10.75 30.79
N ARG A 97 23.14 -9.75 30.79
CA ARG A 97 24.42 -9.87 31.49
C ARG A 97 24.31 -9.51 32.98
N CYS A 98 23.47 -8.53 33.32
CA CYS A 98 23.39 -7.99 34.66
C CYS A 98 22.31 -8.68 35.53
N GLU A 99 21.14 -8.99 34.91
CA GLU A 99 19.97 -9.52 35.61
C GLU A 99 19.25 -10.58 34.74
N PRO A 100 19.87 -11.77 34.57
CA PRO A 100 19.26 -12.85 33.80
C PRO A 100 17.98 -13.30 34.50
N GLY A 101 16.83 -13.22 33.81
CA GLY A 101 15.50 -13.54 34.35
C GLY A 101 14.61 -12.35 34.69
N SER A 102 15.10 -11.13 34.52
CA SER A 102 14.28 -9.92 34.71
C SER A 102 13.05 -9.90 33.77
N LEU A 103 11.88 -9.55 34.33
CA LEU A 103 10.64 -9.34 33.56
C LEU A 103 10.80 -8.26 32.47
N GLN A 104 11.74 -7.34 32.64
CA GLN A 104 12.05 -6.32 31.65
C GLN A 104 12.53 -6.92 30.33
N ILE A 105 13.22 -8.06 30.36
CA ILE A 105 13.67 -8.77 29.14
C ILE A 105 12.46 -9.23 28.32
N ALA A 106 11.42 -9.74 28.94
CA ALA A 106 10.20 -10.12 28.27
C ALA A 106 9.49 -8.93 27.62
N VAL A 107 9.40 -7.81 28.34
CA VAL A 107 8.81 -6.55 27.83
C VAL A 107 9.59 -6.02 26.63
N LEU A 108 10.92 -5.96 26.73
CA LEU A 108 11.78 -5.52 25.63
C LEU A 108 11.67 -6.44 24.40
N THR A 109 11.55 -7.75 24.64
CA THR A 109 11.37 -8.73 23.56
C THR A 109 10.04 -8.53 22.84
N GLY A 110 8.95 -8.23 23.58
CA GLY A 110 7.66 -7.86 23.02
C GLY A 110 7.75 -6.60 22.14
N LYS A 111 8.34 -5.53 22.68
CA LYS A 111 8.56 -4.28 21.92
C LYS A 111 9.40 -4.50 20.66
N LEU A 112 10.47 -5.28 20.74
CA LEU A 112 11.29 -5.63 19.58
C LEU A 112 10.51 -6.40 18.51
N LYS A 113 9.64 -7.32 18.91
CA LYS A 113 8.79 -8.07 18.00
C LYS A 113 7.83 -7.14 17.24
N GLU A 114 7.20 -6.20 17.93
CA GLU A 114 6.30 -5.21 17.34
C GLU A 114 7.03 -4.28 16.37
N LEU A 115 8.17 -3.72 16.79
CA LEU A 115 8.97 -2.85 15.93
C LEU A 115 9.47 -3.57 14.66
N ARG A 116 9.92 -4.82 14.79
CA ARG A 116 10.33 -5.62 13.63
C ARG A 116 9.17 -5.87 12.66
N ARG A 117 7.96 -6.14 13.18
CA ARG A 117 6.75 -6.27 12.36
C ARG A 117 6.47 -4.96 11.62
N THR A 118 6.60 -3.84 12.30
CA THR A 118 6.37 -2.51 11.72
C THR A 118 7.41 -2.18 10.63
N VAL A 119 8.69 -2.46 10.87
CA VAL A 119 9.74 -2.31 9.85
C VAL A 119 9.48 -3.21 8.64
N GLY A 120 9.03 -4.44 8.86
CA GLY A 120 8.61 -5.34 7.78
C GLY A 120 7.45 -4.74 6.96
N LEU A 121 6.49 -4.09 7.62
CA LEU A 121 5.39 -3.39 6.94
C LEU A 121 5.92 -2.23 6.06
N TYR A 122 6.85 -1.42 6.58
CA TYR A 122 7.46 -0.32 5.81
C TYR A 122 8.17 -0.81 4.55
N ARG A 123 9.01 -1.83 4.68
CA ARG A 123 9.70 -2.45 3.53
C ARG A 123 8.72 -2.99 2.50
N ASN A 124 7.66 -3.65 2.95
CA ASN A 124 6.62 -4.15 2.06
C ASN A 124 5.89 -3.01 1.33
N ILE A 125 5.63 -1.88 2.00
CA ILE A 125 5.02 -0.71 1.37
C ILE A 125 5.96 -0.13 0.30
N GLU A 126 7.26 -0.02 0.57
CA GLU A 126 8.25 0.45 -0.40
C GLU A 126 8.23 -0.39 -1.68
N ILE A 127 8.38 -1.71 -1.54
CA ILE A 127 8.38 -2.65 -2.67
C ILE A 127 7.04 -2.61 -3.41
N HIS A 128 5.95 -2.75 -2.68
CA HIS A 128 4.63 -2.84 -3.29
C HIS A 128 4.15 -1.53 -3.91
N SER A 129 4.58 -0.37 -3.39
CA SER A 129 4.25 0.91 -4.01
C SER A 129 4.85 1.04 -5.41
N MET A 130 6.05 0.50 -5.65
CA MET A 130 6.68 0.47 -6.97
C MET A 130 5.91 -0.45 -7.94
N GLU A 131 5.54 -1.65 -7.47
CA GLU A 131 4.74 -2.59 -8.26
C GLU A 131 3.37 -2.01 -8.64
N ILE A 132 2.67 -1.37 -7.68
CA ILE A 132 1.37 -0.74 -7.91
C ILE A 132 1.50 0.39 -8.93
N GLU A 133 2.53 1.21 -8.83
CA GLU A 133 2.79 2.29 -9.77
C GLU A 133 3.00 1.77 -11.20
N GLN A 134 3.85 0.77 -11.37
CA GLN A 134 4.10 0.13 -12.66
C GLN A 134 2.80 -0.44 -13.28
N ARG A 135 1.99 -1.14 -12.49
CA ARG A 135 0.72 -1.71 -12.95
C ARG A 135 -0.30 -0.65 -13.31
N LEU A 136 -0.37 0.44 -12.56
CA LEU A 136 -1.26 1.55 -12.89
C LEU A 136 -0.83 2.27 -14.16
N GLN A 137 0.47 2.40 -14.40
CA GLN A 137 1.02 2.95 -15.63
C GLN A 137 0.72 2.04 -16.83
N ALA A 138 0.95 0.73 -16.71
CA ALA A 138 0.61 -0.23 -17.75
C ALA A 138 -0.88 -0.19 -18.12
N ALA A 139 -1.75 -0.22 -17.11
CA ALA A 139 -3.19 -0.12 -17.33
C ALA A 139 -3.65 1.20 -17.96
N ARG A 140 -2.93 2.30 -17.74
CA ARG A 140 -3.19 3.58 -18.42
C ARG A 140 -2.80 3.52 -19.90
N ARG A 141 -1.64 2.93 -20.22
CA ARG A 141 -1.19 2.74 -21.60
C ARG A 141 -2.17 1.89 -22.38
N GLU A 142 -2.57 0.74 -21.84
CA GLU A 142 -3.59 -0.12 -22.47
C GLU A 142 -4.92 0.62 -22.75
N GLN A 143 -5.34 1.48 -21.81
CA GLN A 143 -6.55 2.28 -22.00
C GLN A 143 -6.40 3.35 -23.08
N GLN A 144 -5.21 3.93 -23.23
CA GLN A 144 -4.92 4.89 -24.29
C GLN A 144 -4.90 4.22 -25.64
N GLU A 145 -4.18 3.11 -25.78
CA GLU A 145 -4.12 2.31 -27.02
C GLU A 145 -5.52 1.86 -27.48
N GLN A 146 -6.36 1.42 -26.53
CA GLN A 146 -7.74 1.04 -26.88
C GLN A 146 -8.59 2.23 -27.35
N LYS A 147 -8.35 3.43 -26.83
CA LYS A 147 -9.05 4.64 -27.27
C LYS A 147 -8.60 5.05 -28.68
N GLU A 148 -7.30 5.00 -28.93
CA GLU A 148 -6.72 5.31 -30.24
C GLU A 148 -7.22 4.34 -31.32
N GLN A 149 -7.21 3.03 -31.03
CA GLN A 149 -7.77 2.02 -31.93
C GLN A 149 -9.27 2.22 -32.23
N LYS A 150 -10.04 2.65 -31.23
CA LYS A 150 -11.47 2.96 -31.43
C LYS A 150 -11.67 4.21 -32.29
N GLN A 151 -10.84 5.23 -32.07
CA GLN A 151 -10.88 6.45 -32.88
C GLN A 151 -10.48 6.17 -34.31
N GLU A 152 -9.41 5.40 -34.57
CA GLU A 152 -9.01 4.99 -35.90
C GLU A 152 -10.11 4.19 -36.61
N LYS A 153 -10.76 3.26 -35.93
CA LYS A 153 -11.89 2.50 -36.51
C LYS A 153 -13.06 3.41 -36.87
N ASN A 154 -13.39 4.36 -36.02
CA ASN A 154 -14.46 5.31 -36.30
C ASN A 154 -14.12 6.24 -37.46
N ASN A 155 -12.88 6.70 -37.57
CA ASN A 155 -12.45 7.54 -38.70
C ASN A 155 -12.47 6.77 -40.02
N ARG A 156 -12.03 5.50 -40.00
CA ARG A 156 -12.08 4.64 -41.22
C ARG A 156 -13.51 4.28 -41.67
N SER A 157 -14.46 4.21 -40.72
CA SER A 157 -15.87 4.00 -41.07
C SER A 157 -16.50 5.25 -41.73
N HIS A 158 -16.12 6.43 -41.23
CA HIS A 158 -16.63 7.70 -41.78
C HIS A 158 -16.07 8.05 -43.16
N ASP A 159 -14.83 7.63 -43.45
CA ASP A 159 -14.24 7.78 -44.81
C ASP A 159 -14.82 6.82 -45.85
N ARG A 160 -15.50 5.75 -45.45
CA ARG A 160 -16.18 4.82 -46.39
C ARG A 160 -17.60 5.23 -46.73
N GLU A 161 -18.19 6.14 -45.99
CA GLU A 161 -19.54 6.66 -46.25
C GLU A 161 -19.54 7.97 -47.05
N ARG A 162 -18.37 8.45 -47.51
CA ARG A 162 -18.22 9.56 -48.44
C ARG A 162 -17.81 9.06 -49.84
#